data_2b72fea24b7c7479db35b8dfe9c23510
#
_entry.id   2b72fea24b7c7479db35b8dfe9c23510
#
_cell.length_a   1.000
_cell.length_b   1.000
_cell.length_c   1.000
_cell.angle_alpha   90.00
_cell.angle_beta   90.00
_cell.angle_gamma   90.00
#
_symmetry.space_group_name_H-M   'P 1'
#
loop_
_entity.id
_entity.type
_entity.pdbx_description
1 polymer ?
#
loop_
_entity_poly.entity_id
_entity_poly.type
_entity_poly.pdbx_seq_one_letter_code
_entity_poly.pdbx_strand_id
1 'polypeptide(L)'
;MNHKIKNILVTGGGGYIGTNLVRNLLEEGYKVRVIDTFWFGDHLKKNKNLKILKKDMRNIAEKDLEKIDCILHLASIANDPAAELDAGLTWDVNVLATYKLINIAIKKKVKKFIFASSGSVYGIKKEKKVTENLSLEPVSEYNKSKIIGERLLLSYKKHIDLVILRPATVCGYSPSMRLDVTVNALTFGALKNKQIKT
;
A
#
# COMPACT_ATOMS: atom_id res chain seq x y z
N MET A 1 -20.05 20.34 -7.72
CA MET A 1 -20.65 19.58 -6.60
C MET A 1 -19.55 18.80 -5.89
N ASN A 2 -19.26 19.16 -4.63
CA ASN A 2 -18.29 18.42 -3.80
C ASN A 2 -18.92 17.09 -3.35
N HIS A 3 -18.79 16.05 -4.18
CA HIS A 3 -19.29 14.72 -3.78
C HIS A 3 -18.38 14.17 -2.67
N LYS A 4 -18.88 14.18 -1.46
CA LYS A 4 -18.20 13.67 -0.26
C LYS A 4 -17.79 12.20 -0.47
N ILE A 5 -16.51 11.87 -0.29
CA ILE A 5 -16.01 10.49 -0.27
C ILE A 5 -16.68 9.76 0.90
N LYS A 6 -17.29 8.61 0.64
CA LYS A 6 -17.94 7.77 1.65
C LYS A 6 -17.49 6.32 1.63
N ASN A 7 -17.24 5.78 0.44
CA ASN A 7 -16.90 4.38 0.24
C ASN A 7 -15.45 4.26 -0.21
N ILE A 8 -14.64 3.62 0.60
CA ILE A 8 -13.19 3.51 0.38
C ILE A 8 -12.81 2.04 0.14
N LEU A 9 -12.07 1.78 -0.91
CA LEU A 9 -11.39 0.50 -1.12
C LEU A 9 -9.96 0.62 -0.58
N VAL A 10 -9.60 -0.28 0.33
CA VAL A 10 -8.22 -0.45 0.80
C VAL A 10 -7.71 -1.79 0.29
N THR A 11 -6.77 -1.77 -0.63
CA THR A 11 -6.06 -2.98 -1.04
C THR A 11 -4.86 -3.17 -0.14
N GLY A 12 -4.56 -4.39 0.29
CA GLY A 12 -3.54 -4.63 1.31
C GLY A 12 -3.98 -4.20 2.72
N GLY A 13 -5.30 -4.18 2.97
CA GLY A 13 -5.87 -3.72 4.24
C GLY A 13 -5.62 -4.65 5.42
N GLY A 14 -5.23 -5.91 5.20
CA GLY A 14 -4.82 -6.87 6.23
C GLY A 14 -3.35 -6.74 6.64
N GLY A 15 -2.55 -5.95 5.92
CA GLY A 15 -1.13 -5.77 6.20
C GLY A 15 -0.82 -4.81 7.36
N TYR A 16 0.47 -4.57 7.59
CA TYR A 16 1.00 -3.79 8.70
C TYR A 16 0.44 -2.36 8.77
N ILE A 17 0.47 -1.62 7.66
CA ILE A 17 -0.11 -0.27 7.58
C ILE A 17 -1.63 -0.37 7.47
N GLY A 18 -2.11 -1.33 6.66
CA GLY A 18 -3.52 -1.47 6.29
C GLY A 18 -4.45 -1.68 7.48
N THR A 19 -4.08 -2.52 8.44
CA THR A 19 -4.93 -2.80 9.63
C THR A 19 -5.20 -1.57 10.47
N ASN A 20 -4.20 -0.73 10.72
CA ASN A 20 -4.38 0.53 11.43
C ASN A 20 -5.18 1.54 10.61
N LEU A 21 -4.88 1.65 9.30
CA LEU A 21 -5.61 2.55 8.41
C LEU A 21 -7.09 2.18 8.32
N VAL A 22 -7.42 0.90 8.15
CA VAL A 22 -8.80 0.42 8.09
C VAL A 22 -9.54 0.75 9.38
N ARG A 23 -8.92 0.53 10.55
CA ARG A 23 -9.50 0.88 11.84
C ARG A 23 -9.85 2.38 11.90
N ASN A 24 -8.88 3.24 11.60
CA ASN A 24 -9.09 4.70 11.69
C ASN A 24 -10.17 5.18 10.70
N LEU A 25 -10.21 4.64 9.48
CA LEU A 25 -11.26 4.97 8.51
C LEU A 25 -12.66 4.57 9.00
N LEU A 26 -12.78 3.42 9.68
CA LEU A 26 -14.06 2.98 10.25
C LEU A 26 -14.48 3.85 11.44
N GLU A 27 -13.53 4.28 12.28
CA GLU A 27 -13.76 5.22 13.40
C GLU A 27 -14.24 6.58 12.89
N GLU A 28 -13.69 7.05 11.75
CA GLU A 28 -14.13 8.27 11.04
C GLU A 28 -15.47 8.12 10.29
N GLY A 29 -16.08 6.92 10.35
CA GLY A 29 -17.42 6.67 9.79
C GLY A 29 -17.45 6.33 8.30
N TYR A 30 -16.32 6.08 7.65
CA TYR A 30 -16.28 5.61 6.26
C TYR A 30 -16.81 4.18 6.13
N LYS A 31 -17.36 3.87 4.95
CA LYS A 31 -17.59 2.48 4.54
C LYS A 31 -16.34 1.96 3.85
N VAL A 32 -15.75 0.92 4.42
CA VAL A 32 -14.47 0.38 3.95
C VAL A 32 -14.68 -1.00 3.31
N ARG A 33 -14.11 -1.16 2.13
CA ARG A 33 -13.93 -2.48 1.50
C ARG A 33 -12.45 -2.79 1.53
N VAL A 34 -12.10 -3.98 1.99
CA VAL A 34 -10.71 -4.48 1.99
C VAL A 34 -10.59 -5.59 0.98
N ILE A 35 -9.50 -5.55 0.18
CA ILE A 35 -9.03 -6.66 -0.63
C ILE A 35 -7.63 -7.01 -0.15
N ASP A 36 -7.45 -8.26 0.29
CA ASP A 36 -6.17 -8.78 0.78
C ASP A 36 -6.15 -10.31 0.64
N THR A 37 -4.99 -10.89 0.52
CA THR A 37 -4.77 -12.36 0.58
C THR A 37 -4.75 -12.88 2.00
N PHE A 38 -4.46 -12.01 2.96
CA PHE A 38 -4.28 -12.34 4.39
C PHE A 38 -3.19 -13.40 4.64
N TRP A 39 -2.08 -13.31 3.92
CA TRP A 39 -0.93 -14.23 4.11
C TRP A 39 -0.38 -14.22 5.53
N PHE A 40 -0.48 -13.08 6.21
CA PHE A 40 0.02 -12.90 7.58
C PHE A 40 -1.09 -12.89 8.63
N GLY A 41 -2.24 -13.46 8.31
CA GLY A 41 -3.40 -13.52 9.20
C GLY A 41 -4.40 -12.38 8.97
N ASP A 42 -5.62 -12.58 9.49
CA ASP A 42 -6.69 -11.58 9.51
C ASP A 42 -6.80 -10.98 10.92
N HIS A 43 -6.37 -9.74 11.03
CA HIS A 43 -6.38 -8.96 12.27
C HIS A 43 -7.45 -7.86 12.28
N LEU A 44 -8.34 -7.85 11.28
CA LEU A 44 -9.40 -6.85 11.17
C LEU A 44 -10.57 -7.21 12.09
N LYS A 45 -11.01 -6.24 12.88
CA LYS A 45 -12.20 -6.42 13.74
C LYS A 45 -13.48 -6.29 12.92
N LYS A 46 -14.48 -7.12 13.21
CA LYS A 46 -15.81 -7.03 12.59
C LYS A 46 -16.41 -5.65 12.81
N ASN A 47 -16.96 -5.06 11.75
CA ASN A 47 -17.65 -3.77 11.79
C ASN A 47 -18.74 -3.75 10.71
N LYS A 48 -19.90 -3.13 10.99
CA LYS A 48 -21.02 -3.03 10.04
C LYS A 48 -20.69 -2.28 8.76
N ASN A 49 -19.69 -1.40 8.81
CA ASN A 49 -19.22 -0.61 7.67
C ASN A 49 -18.00 -1.25 6.98
N LEU A 50 -17.55 -2.45 7.41
CA LEU A 50 -16.41 -3.16 6.82
C LEU A 50 -16.89 -4.33 5.97
N LYS A 51 -16.43 -4.38 4.72
CA LYS A 51 -16.57 -5.55 3.84
C LYS A 51 -15.19 -6.09 3.48
N ILE A 52 -14.92 -7.34 3.81
CA ILE A 52 -13.66 -8.02 3.51
C ILE A 52 -13.84 -8.92 2.30
N LEU A 53 -12.94 -8.83 1.35
CA LEU A 53 -12.80 -9.72 0.21
C LEU A 53 -11.41 -10.37 0.30
N LYS A 54 -11.34 -11.62 0.78
CA LYS A 54 -10.10 -12.41 0.75
C LYS A 54 -9.80 -12.79 -0.69
N LYS A 55 -8.87 -12.05 -1.31
CA LYS A 55 -8.65 -12.12 -2.75
C LYS A 55 -7.27 -11.60 -3.13
N ASP A 56 -6.65 -12.26 -4.09
CA ASP A 56 -5.43 -11.77 -4.71
C ASP A 56 -5.73 -10.59 -5.64
N MET A 57 -4.90 -9.55 -5.59
CA MET A 57 -5.03 -8.36 -6.42
C MET A 57 -4.96 -8.65 -7.93
N ARG A 58 -4.24 -9.67 -8.34
CA ARG A 58 -4.18 -10.13 -9.74
C ARG A 58 -5.55 -10.55 -10.28
N ASN A 59 -6.44 -10.97 -9.40
CA ASN A 59 -7.80 -11.41 -9.72
C ASN A 59 -8.87 -10.33 -9.53
N ILE A 60 -8.47 -9.04 -9.34
CA ILE A 60 -9.43 -7.95 -9.18
C ILE A 60 -10.36 -7.83 -10.39
N ALA A 61 -11.62 -7.50 -10.15
CA ALA A 61 -12.65 -7.39 -11.17
C ALA A 61 -13.55 -6.17 -10.95
N GLU A 62 -14.29 -5.75 -11.97
CA GLU A 62 -15.15 -4.57 -11.94
C GLU A 62 -16.15 -4.56 -10.78
N LYS A 63 -16.74 -5.74 -10.45
CA LYS A 63 -17.67 -5.89 -9.32
C LYS A 63 -17.04 -5.55 -7.96
N ASP A 64 -15.72 -5.64 -7.86
CA ASP A 64 -15.01 -5.35 -6.62
C ASP A 64 -14.91 -3.81 -6.37
N LEU A 65 -15.12 -3.00 -7.41
CA LEU A 65 -15.09 -1.54 -7.33
C LEU A 65 -16.48 -0.87 -7.38
N GLU A 66 -17.56 -1.65 -7.30
CA GLU A 66 -18.89 -1.06 -7.29
C GLU A 66 -19.12 -0.11 -6.11
N LYS A 67 -19.59 1.10 -6.41
CA LYS A 67 -19.86 2.18 -5.45
C LYS A 67 -18.62 2.66 -4.67
N ILE A 68 -17.41 2.43 -5.16
CA ILE A 68 -16.18 2.94 -4.55
C ILE A 68 -15.94 4.38 -5.00
N ASP A 69 -15.68 5.27 -4.05
CA ASP A 69 -15.36 6.69 -4.28
C ASP A 69 -13.84 6.93 -4.32
N CYS A 70 -13.09 6.20 -3.47
CA CYS A 70 -11.65 6.39 -3.29
C CYS A 70 -10.95 5.03 -3.13
N ILE A 71 -9.76 4.92 -3.68
CA ILE A 71 -8.88 3.75 -3.52
C ILE A 71 -7.64 4.15 -2.75
N LEU A 72 -7.32 3.41 -1.70
CA LEU A 72 -6.05 3.43 -0.98
C LEU A 72 -5.31 2.15 -1.33
N HIS A 73 -4.35 2.27 -2.25
CA HIS A 73 -3.65 1.11 -2.80
C HIS A 73 -2.36 0.83 -2.05
N LEU A 74 -2.41 -0.12 -1.10
CA LEU A 74 -1.30 -0.56 -0.26
C LEU A 74 -0.81 -1.97 -0.61
N ALA A 75 -1.64 -2.78 -1.32
CA ALA A 75 -1.29 -4.15 -1.68
C ALA A 75 0.00 -4.17 -2.52
N SER A 76 0.96 -4.96 -2.07
CA SER A 76 2.29 -5.04 -2.67
C SER A 76 3.04 -6.22 -2.07
N ILE A 77 3.91 -6.85 -2.86
CA ILE A 77 5.05 -7.57 -2.28
C ILE A 77 5.96 -6.47 -1.72
N ALA A 78 6.04 -6.40 -0.40
CA ALA A 78 6.55 -5.22 0.31
C ALA A 78 7.84 -5.55 1.04
N ASN A 79 8.91 -5.02 0.64
CA ASN A 79 10.31 -4.99 1.05
C ASN A 79 11.24 -5.70 0.04
N ASP A 80 12.52 -5.39 0.15
CA ASP A 80 13.53 -5.88 -0.77
C ASP A 80 13.70 -7.41 -0.69
N PRO A 81 13.86 -8.03 0.51
CA PRO A 81 14.02 -9.48 0.59
C PRO A 81 12.84 -10.28 0.02
N ALA A 82 11.60 -9.84 0.28
CA ALA A 82 10.43 -10.54 -0.25
C ALA A 82 10.31 -10.40 -1.77
N ALA A 83 10.70 -9.24 -2.32
CA ALA A 83 10.67 -8.99 -3.75
C ALA A 83 11.73 -9.78 -4.52
N GLU A 84 12.90 -10.03 -3.91
CA GLU A 84 13.97 -10.82 -4.47
C GLU A 84 13.67 -12.34 -4.48
N LEU A 85 12.84 -12.84 -3.55
CA LEU A 85 12.44 -14.25 -3.51
C LEU A 85 11.70 -14.70 -4.76
N ASP A 86 10.85 -13.83 -5.30
CA ASP A 86 10.12 -14.07 -6.54
C ASP A 86 9.88 -12.73 -7.26
N ALA A 87 10.82 -12.40 -8.13
CA ALA A 87 10.73 -11.17 -8.92
C ALA A 87 9.51 -11.19 -9.86
N GLY A 88 9.16 -12.34 -10.45
CA GLY A 88 8.00 -12.48 -11.31
C GLY A 88 6.71 -12.14 -10.58
N LEU A 89 6.49 -12.76 -9.43
CA LEU A 89 5.35 -12.44 -8.56
C LEU A 89 5.33 -10.97 -8.14
N THR A 90 6.50 -10.39 -7.87
CA THR A 90 6.62 -8.97 -7.51
C THR A 90 6.13 -8.08 -8.65
N TRP A 91 6.53 -8.33 -9.88
CA TRP A 91 6.06 -7.56 -11.04
C TRP A 91 4.58 -7.76 -11.29
N ASP A 92 4.07 -8.99 -11.19
CA ASP A 92 2.64 -9.30 -11.36
C ASP A 92 1.77 -8.55 -10.36
N VAL A 93 2.15 -8.55 -9.08
CA VAL A 93 1.36 -7.92 -8.02
C VAL A 93 1.55 -6.41 -7.99
N ASN A 94 2.80 -5.93 -8.04
CA ASN A 94 3.08 -4.50 -7.82
C ASN A 94 2.83 -3.65 -9.06
N VAL A 95 2.95 -4.21 -10.25
CA VAL A 95 2.83 -3.47 -11.53
C VAL A 95 1.60 -3.90 -12.31
N LEU A 96 1.48 -5.17 -12.70
CA LEU A 96 0.40 -5.60 -13.57
C LEU A 96 -0.97 -5.55 -12.88
N ALA A 97 -1.07 -5.94 -11.61
CA ALA A 97 -2.31 -5.80 -10.87
C ALA A 97 -2.67 -4.33 -10.60
N THR A 98 -1.68 -3.44 -10.39
CA THR A 98 -1.88 -1.99 -10.30
C THR A 98 -2.41 -1.43 -11.61
N TYR A 99 -1.86 -1.84 -12.75
CA TYR A 99 -2.36 -1.47 -14.08
C TYR A 99 -3.82 -1.88 -14.27
N LYS A 100 -4.15 -3.12 -13.92
CA LYS A 100 -5.54 -3.61 -13.99
C LYS A 100 -6.47 -2.81 -13.07
N LEU A 101 -6.03 -2.52 -11.84
CA LEU A 101 -6.80 -1.77 -10.86
C LEU A 101 -7.12 -0.35 -11.34
N ILE A 102 -6.14 0.39 -11.87
CA ILE A 102 -6.36 1.78 -12.33
C ILE A 102 -7.33 1.84 -13.52
N ASN A 103 -7.24 0.89 -14.46
CA ASN A 103 -8.16 0.83 -15.58
C ASN A 103 -9.60 0.56 -15.14
N ILE A 104 -9.80 -0.37 -14.18
CA ILE A 104 -11.12 -0.63 -13.60
C ILE A 104 -11.61 0.61 -12.83
N ALA A 105 -10.73 1.28 -12.07
CA ALA A 105 -11.08 2.47 -11.31
C ALA A 105 -11.62 3.60 -12.19
N ILE A 106 -10.96 3.86 -13.32
CA ILE A 106 -11.40 4.85 -14.31
C ILE A 106 -12.74 4.45 -14.93
N LYS A 107 -12.89 3.20 -15.37
CA LYS A 107 -14.14 2.68 -15.92
C LYS A 107 -15.30 2.80 -14.94
N LYS A 108 -15.05 2.57 -13.64
CA LYS A 108 -16.04 2.70 -12.55
C LYS A 108 -16.19 4.13 -12.02
N LYS A 109 -15.51 5.10 -12.63
CA LYS A 109 -15.57 6.53 -12.26
C LYS A 109 -15.20 6.78 -10.79
N VAL A 110 -14.21 6.02 -10.28
CA VAL A 110 -13.61 6.29 -8.97
C VAL A 110 -13.01 7.69 -8.99
N LYS A 111 -13.25 8.48 -7.93
CA LYS A 111 -12.87 9.89 -7.90
C LYS A 111 -11.40 10.10 -7.54
N LYS A 112 -10.89 9.30 -6.60
CA LYS A 112 -9.54 9.48 -6.06
C LYS A 112 -8.80 8.16 -5.96
N PHE A 113 -7.52 8.17 -6.32
CA PHE A 113 -6.61 7.05 -6.20
C PHE A 113 -5.37 7.49 -5.43
N ILE A 114 -5.11 6.85 -4.30
CA ILE A 114 -3.93 7.11 -3.47
C ILE A 114 -3.05 5.88 -3.50
N PHE A 115 -1.84 6.05 -3.98
CA PHE A 115 -0.85 4.98 -4.14
C PHE A 115 0.24 5.07 -3.08
N ALA A 116 0.44 3.98 -2.35
CA ALA A 116 1.58 3.83 -1.47
C ALA A 116 2.81 3.38 -2.28
N SER A 117 3.63 4.34 -2.67
CA SER A 117 4.98 4.12 -3.11
C SER A 117 5.93 3.92 -1.91
N SER A 118 7.17 4.31 -2.00
CA SER A 118 8.16 4.16 -0.93
C SER A 118 9.23 5.25 -1.02
N GLY A 119 9.74 5.70 0.10
CA GLY A 119 10.93 6.55 0.14
C GLY A 119 12.19 5.86 -0.40
N SER A 120 12.21 4.53 -0.43
CA SER A 120 13.34 3.75 -0.97
C SER A 120 13.53 3.90 -2.48
N VAL A 121 12.55 4.45 -3.20
CA VAL A 121 12.68 4.76 -4.65
C VAL A 121 13.78 5.78 -4.95
N TYR A 122 14.16 6.59 -3.97
CA TYR A 122 15.26 7.54 -4.13
C TYR A 122 16.64 6.86 -4.18
N GLY A 123 16.76 5.63 -3.65
CA GLY A 123 18.06 4.96 -3.50
C GLY A 123 18.94 5.62 -2.44
N ILE A 124 20.27 5.51 -2.64
CA ILE A 124 21.25 6.13 -1.74
C ILE A 124 21.51 7.56 -2.19
N LYS A 125 21.23 8.53 -1.32
CA LYS A 125 21.41 9.96 -1.62
C LYS A 125 22.49 10.58 -0.76
N LYS A 126 23.26 11.51 -1.37
CA LYS A 126 24.28 12.33 -0.68
C LYS A 126 23.69 13.63 -0.13
N GLU A 127 22.53 14.01 -0.60
CA GLU A 127 21.84 15.22 -0.19
C GLU A 127 21.38 15.13 1.27
N LYS A 128 21.61 16.18 2.05
CA LYS A 128 21.18 16.27 3.45
C LYS A 128 19.66 16.20 3.62
N LYS A 129 18.91 16.58 2.60
CA LYS A 129 17.45 16.56 2.59
C LYS A 129 16.96 15.94 1.29
N VAL A 130 16.21 14.83 1.41
CA VAL A 130 15.56 14.17 0.29
C VAL A 130 14.20 14.83 0.05
N THR A 131 13.98 15.31 -1.17
CA THR A 131 12.73 15.94 -1.60
C THR A 131 12.20 15.25 -2.86
N GLU A 132 10.94 15.51 -3.21
CA GLU A 132 10.24 14.88 -4.34
C GLU A 132 10.87 15.21 -5.71
N ASN A 133 11.69 16.26 -5.77
CA ASN A 133 12.35 16.70 -7.02
C ASN A 133 13.65 15.95 -7.33
N LEU A 134 14.15 15.14 -6.39
CA LEU A 134 15.39 14.38 -6.61
C LEU A 134 15.16 13.22 -7.58
N SER A 135 16.26 12.84 -8.26
CA SER A 135 16.29 11.67 -9.14
C SER A 135 15.90 10.39 -8.37
N LEU A 136 15.23 9.47 -9.06
CA LEU A 136 14.90 8.15 -8.53
C LEU A 136 15.95 7.14 -9.00
N GLU A 137 16.57 6.45 -8.05
CA GLU A 137 17.68 5.51 -8.29
C GLU A 137 17.39 4.18 -7.61
N PRO A 138 16.52 3.35 -8.21
CA PRO A 138 16.09 2.09 -7.59
C PRO A 138 17.25 1.10 -7.52
N VAL A 139 17.42 0.46 -6.38
CA VAL A 139 18.46 -0.53 -6.14
C VAL A 139 17.91 -1.95 -6.25
N SER A 140 16.70 -2.21 -5.73
CA SER A 140 16.09 -3.54 -5.66
C SER A 140 14.93 -3.72 -6.64
N GLU A 141 14.46 -4.97 -6.83
CA GLU A 141 13.26 -5.28 -7.60
C GLU A 141 12.01 -4.61 -6.99
N TYR A 142 11.94 -4.52 -5.66
CA TYR A 142 10.88 -3.78 -4.98
C TYR A 142 10.86 -2.31 -5.41
N ASN A 143 12.01 -1.65 -5.33
CA ASN A 143 12.13 -0.22 -5.66
C ASN A 143 11.83 0.04 -7.14
N LYS A 144 12.32 -0.81 -8.04
CA LYS A 144 12.02 -0.75 -9.48
C LYS A 144 10.51 -0.88 -9.72
N SER A 145 9.86 -1.87 -9.09
CA SER A 145 8.41 -2.09 -9.25
C SER A 145 7.60 -0.88 -8.75
N LYS A 146 8.01 -0.24 -7.65
CA LYS A 146 7.34 0.97 -7.13
C LYS A 146 7.48 2.15 -8.09
N ILE A 147 8.68 2.40 -8.65
CA ILE A 147 8.89 3.48 -9.63
C ILE A 147 8.07 3.24 -10.90
N ILE A 148 8.05 2.02 -11.41
CA ILE A 148 7.24 1.70 -12.59
C ILE A 148 5.74 1.88 -12.28
N GLY A 149 5.29 1.46 -11.09
CA GLY A 149 3.92 1.73 -10.62
C GLY A 149 3.60 3.23 -10.58
N GLU A 150 4.50 4.08 -10.06
CA GLU A 150 4.33 5.54 -10.10
C GLU A 150 4.22 6.08 -11.52
N ARG A 151 5.14 5.70 -12.42
CA ARG A 151 5.15 6.15 -13.82
C ARG A 151 3.89 5.73 -14.56
N LEU A 152 3.48 4.49 -14.34
CA LEU A 152 2.22 3.96 -14.86
C LEU A 152 1.04 4.82 -14.40
N LEU A 153 0.88 5.04 -13.09
CA LEU A 153 -0.23 5.80 -12.54
C LEU A 153 -0.22 7.25 -12.98
N LEU A 154 0.95 7.89 -13.07
CA LEU A 154 1.09 9.27 -13.55
C LEU A 154 0.59 9.46 -14.99
N SER A 155 0.66 8.42 -15.83
CA SER A 155 0.09 8.49 -17.19
C SER A 155 -1.44 8.63 -17.19
N TYR A 156 -2.10 8.26 -16.09
CA TYR A 156 -3.55 8.35 -15.90
C TYR A 156 -4.03 9.59 -15.13
N LYS A 157 -3.13 10.48 -14.69
CA LYS A 157 -3.46 11.66 -13.86
C LYS A 157 -4.54 12.59 -14.42
N LYS A 158 -4.77 12.58 -15.74
CA LYS A 158 -5.83 13.36 -16.39
C LYS A 158 -7.22 12.74 -16.25
N HIS A 159 -7.31 11.48 -15.83
CA HIS A 159 -8.54 10.69 -15.76
C HIS A 159 -9.05 10.47 -14.34
N ILE A 160 -8.19 10.66 -13.33
CA ILE A 160 -8.52 10.43 -11.93
C ILE A 160 -7.68 11.36 -11.03
N ASP A 161 -8.24 11.81 -9.91
CA ASP A 161 -7.47 12.54 -8.89
C ASP A 161 -6.48 11.56 -8.24
N LEU A 162 -5.19 11.74 -8.56
CA LEU A 162 -4.11 10.84 -8.19
C LEU A 162 -3.19 11.46 -7.14
N VAL A 163 -2.95 10.72 -6.07
CA VAL A 163 -1.95 11.06 -5.05
C VAL A 163 -0.96 9.90 -4.94
N ILE A 164 0.33 10.20 -4.99
CA ILE A 164 1.42 9.24 -4.77
C ILE A 164 2.13 9.63 -3.48
N LEU A 165 2.21 8.69 -2.53
CA LEU A 165 2.90 8.87 -1.27
C LEU A 165 4.19 8.06 -1.27
N ARG A 166 5.30 8.67 -0.88
CA ARG A 166 6.61 8.02 -0.69
C ARG A 166 6.98 8.04 0.80
N PRO A 167 6.33 7.22 1.63
CA PRO A 167 6.63 7.18 3.04
C PRO A 167 8.07 6.71 3.27
N ALA A 168 8.73 7.28 4.27
CA ALA A 168 9.93 6.72 4.87
C ALA A 168 9.57 5.43 5.64
N THR A 169 10.54 4.86 6.36
CA THR A 169 10.30 3.66 7.16
C THR A 169 9.19 3.89 8.17
N VAL A 170 8.07 3.21 7.98
CA VAL A 170 6.94 3.26 8.90
C VAL A 170 7.23 2.33 10.07
N CYS A 171 7.09 2.83 11.30
CA CYS A 171 7.32 2.06 12.53
C CYS A 171 6.17 2.24 13.53
N GLY A 172 6.15 1.41 14.56
CA GLY A 172 5.15 1.44 15.62
C GLY A 172 4.29 0.18 15.66
N TYR A 173 3.35 0.15 16.59
CA TYR A 173 2.48 -1.00 16.80
C TYR A 173 1.43 -1.16 15.70
N SER A 174 1.23 -2.39 15.26
CA SER A 174 0.12 -2.81 14.43
C SER A 174 -0.36 -4.20 14.83
N PRO A 175 -1.66 -4.52 14.74
CA PRO A 175 -2.14 -5.89 14.91
C PRO A 175 -1.48 -6.89 13.94
N SER A 176 -1.17 -6.46 12.72
CA SER A 176 -0.37 -7.20 11.74
C SER A 176 1.08 -6.72 11.82
N MET A 177 1.78 -7.07 12.92
CA MET A 177 3.10 -6.54 13.24
C MET A 177 4.17 -7.00 12.27
N ARG A 178 5.09 -6.08 11.92
CA ARG A 178 6.31 -6.36 11.16
C ARG A 178 7.54 -6.14 12.04
N LEU A 179 8.29 -7.22 12.28
CA LEU A 179 9.52 -7.20 13.08
C LEU A 179 10.80 -7.18 12.22
N ASP A 180 10.65 -7.12 10.90
CA ASP A 180 11.73 -6.96 9.93
C ASP A 180 12.06 -5.49 9.64
N VAL A 181 11.21 -4.56 10.08
CA VAL A 181 11.43 -3.12 9.94
C VAL A 181 12.39 -2.64 11.04
N THR A 182 13.43 -1.90 10.66
CA THR A 182 14.57 -1.56 11.53
C THR A 182 14.17 -1.08 12.92
N VAL A 183 13.34 -0.05 13.04
CA VAL A 183 12.93 0.50 14.36
C VAL A 183 12.16 -0.55 15.18
N ASN A 184 11.24 -1.27 14.55
CA ASN A 184 10.46 -2.31 15.23
C ASN A 184 11.36 -3.48 15.67
N ALA A 185 12.29 -3.91 14.82
CA ALA A 185 13.26 -4.98 15.11
C ALA A 185 14.14 -4.62 16.30
N LEU A 186 14.73 -3.42 16.30
CA LEU A 186 15.58 -2.94 17.38
C LEU A 186 14.80 -2.82 18.70
N THR A 187 13.59 -2.24 18.65
CA THR A 187 12.72 -2.11 19.82
C THR A 187 12.35 -3.47 20.41
N PHE A 188 11.92 -4.40 19.55
CA PHE A 188 11.56 -5.75 19.97
C PHE A 188 12.78 -6.50 20.54
N GLY A 189 13.95 -6.39 19.89
CA GLY A 189 15.20 -6.97 20.36
C GLY A 189 15.61 -6.43 21.73
N ALA A 190 15.51 -5.12 21.95
CA ALA A 190 15.78 -4.48 23.23
C ALA A 190 14.85 -4.98 24.34
N LEU A 191 13.55 -5.07 24.06
CA LEU A 191 12.56 -5.54 25.04
C LEU A 191 12.73 -7.03 25.38
N LYS A 192 12.96 -7.87 24.37
CA LYS A 192 13.05 -9.32 24.53
C LYS A 192 14.39 -9.77 25.08
N ASN A 193 15.48 -9.22 24.53
CA ASN A 193 16.84 -9.70 24.81
C ASN A 193 17.63 -8.75 25.72
N LYS A 194 17.07 -7.60 26.09
CA LYS A 194 17.73 -6.49 26.82
C LYS A 194 19.02 -6.01 26.12
N GLN A 195 19.10 -6.18 24.81
CA GLN A 195 20.25 -5.80 23.97
C GLN A 195 19.75 -5.25 22.64
N ILE A 196 20.45 -4.23 22.14
CA ILE A 196 20.31 -3.72 20.79
C ILE A 196 21.53 -4.18 20.00
N LYS A 197 21.33 -5.01 19.00
CA LYS A 197 22.38 -5.37 18.03
C LYS A 197 22.23 -4.46 16.80
N THR A 198 23.23 -3.63 16.58
CA THR A 198 23.35 -2.73 15.41
C THR A 198 24.26 -3.37 14.37
#